data_9777cf1463146144dc4cc5748be2d417
#
_entry.id   9777cf1463146144dc4cc5748be2d417
#
_cell.length_a   1.000
_cell.length_b   1.000
_cell.length_c   1.000
_cell.angle_alpha   90.00
_cell.angle_beta   90.00
_cell.angle_gamma   90.00
#
_symmetry.space_group_name_H-M   'P 1'
#
loop_
_entity.id
_entity.type
_entity.pdbx_description
1 polymer ?
#
loop_
_entity_poly.entity_id
_entity_poly.type
_entity_poly.pdbx_seq_one_letter_code
_entity_poly.pdbx_strand_id
1 'polypeptide(L)'
;EEEAPTLYKIKVDGVEEEVTLDEALNGHMRQKKFHRELNNLHQDRKSFEAEKAETKQLQDRFKQGLAQLDKQLQVDEPNWDELRKTRSQEEFNAIYTDWSIRQDQRKKVQAEIDQITKRENEENVIKFNQHMKNEYDNMLQKIPEWKSEKVMNNERKEVIEYAKSVIGYTDDEIANAVDHRAI
;
A
#
# COMPACT_ATOMS: atom_id res chain seq x y z
N GLU A 1 49.46 -20.65 39.04
CA GLU A 1 48.43 -19.81 39.68
C GLU A 1 47.70 -19.04 38.54
N GLU A 2 46.46 -19.43 38.26
CA GLU A 2 45.59 -18.64 37.36
C GLU A 2 45.22 -17.36 38.14
N GLU A 3 45.73 -16.22 37.66
CA GLU A 3 45.33 -14.90 38.19
C GLU A 3 43.83 -14.69 37.95
N ALA A 4 43.06 -14.43 39.01
CA ALA A 4 41.64 -14.16 38.90
C ALA A 4 41.41 -12.98 37.96
N PRO A 5 40.39 -13.04 37.04
CA PRO A 5 40.15 -12.01 36.09
C PRO A 5 39.80 -10.69 36.78
N THR A 6 40.43 -9.59 36.35
CA THR A 6 40.13 -8.24 36.86
C THR A 6 38.73 -7.85 36.44
N LEU A 7 37.85 -7.55 37.41
CA LEU A 7 36.49 -7.14 37.19
C LEU A 7 36.39 -5.62 37.15
N TYR A 8 35.62 -5.07 36.24
CA TYR A 8 35.34 -3.65 36.02
C TYR A 8 33.85 -3.39 36.26
N LYS A 9 33.55 -2.30 36.99
CA LYS A 9 32.17 -1.86 37.22
C LYS A 9 31.69 -1.04 36.05
N ILE A 10 30.60 -1.51 35.44
CA ILE A 10 29.90 -0.77 34.39
C ILE A 10 28.45 -0.54 34.80
N LYS A 11 27.81 0.50 34.25
CA LYS A 11 26.41 0.83 34.54
C LYS A 11 25.57 0.56 33.33
N VAL A 12 24.64 -0.44 33.42
CA VAL A 12 23.71 -0.81 32.37
C VAL A 12 22.28 -0.56 32.86
N ASP A 13 21.51 0.26 32.16
CA ASP A 13 20.11 0.62 32.51
C ASP A 13 19.93 1.12 33.96
N GLY A 14 20.98 1.76 34.51
CA GLY A 14 20.96 2.29 35.87
C GLY A 14 21.44 1.30 36.97
N VAL A 15 21.70 0.05 36.61
CA VAL A 15 22.20 -1.02 37.51
C VAL A 15 23.71 -1.15 37.31
N GLU A 16 24.47 -1.25 38.42
CA GLU A 16 25.92 -1.50 38.38
C GLU A 16 26.15 -3.02 38.24
N GLU A 17 26.91 -3.38 37.22
CA GLU A 17 27.32 -4.78 36.93
C GLU A 17 28.85 -4.87 36.91
N GLU A 18 29.41 -5.96 37.42
CA GLU A 18 30.84 -6.27 37.35
C GLU A 18 31.09 -7.18 36.15
N VAL A 19 31.93 -6.76 35.22
CA VAL A 19 32.25 -7.48 34.00
C VAL A 19 33.76 -7.52 33.77
N THR A 20 34.21 -8.53 33.02
CA THR A 20 35.60 -8.62 32.58
C THR A 20 35.85 -7.60 31.46
N LEU A 21 37.14 -7.29 31.22
CA LEU A 21 37.53 -6.39 30.14
C LEU A 21 37.04 -6.90 28.76
N ASP A 22 37.13 -8.22 28.55
CA ASP A 22 36.69 -8.86 27.28
C ASP A 22 35.18 -8.75 27.09
N GLU A 23 34.40 -8.93 28.14
CA GLU A 23 32.95 -8.74 28.08
C GLU A 23 32.57 -7.29 27.80
N ALA A 24 33.25 -6.31 28.44
CA ALA A 24 33.01 -4.89 28.20
C ALA A 24 33.37 -4.51 26.74
N LEU A 25 34.50 -4.98 26.21
CA LEU A 25 34.93 -4.75 24.84
C LEU A 25 33.97 -5.40 23.83
N ASN A 26 33.58 -6.64 24.04
CA ASN A 26 32.62 -7.37 23.21
C ASN A 26 31.23 -6.69 23.23
N GLY A 27 30.79 -6.24 24.39
CA GLY A 27 29.56 -5.46 24.54
C GLY A 27 29.60 -4.16 23.72
N HIS A 28 30.70 -3.40 23.83
CA HIS A 28 30.88 -2.16 23.08
C HIS A 28 30.93 -2.41 21.54
N MET A 29 31.62 -3.45 21.10
CA MET A 29 31.68 -3.82 19.68
C MET A 29 30.30 -4.23 19.13
N ARG A 30 29.53 -5.00 19.89
CA ARG A 30 28.15 -5.37 19.52
C ARG A 30 27.24 -4.16 19.44
N GLN A 31 27.32 -3.25 20.41
CA GLN A 31 26.54 -2.00 20.42
C GLN A 31 26.90 -1.11 19.23
N LYS A 32 28.20 -0.95 18.94
CA LYS A 32 28.66 -0.17 17.79
C LYS A 32 28.20 -0.78 16.45
N LYS A 33 28.24 -2.11 16.33
CA LYS A 33 27.72 -2.84 15.16
C LYS A 33 26.23 -2.63 15.01
N PHE A 34 25.47 -2.82 16.11
CA PHE A 34 24.02 -2.61 16.14
C PHE A 34 23.62 -1.19 15.71
N HIS A 35 24.26 -0.16 16.26
CA HIS A 35 23.98 1.24 15.85
C HIS A 35 24.30 1.48 14.37
N ARG A 36 25.37 0.89 13.85
CA ARG A 36 25.68 1.00 12.43
C ARG A 36 24.63 0.33 11.57
N GLU A 37 24.20 -0.87 11.90
CA GLU A 37 23.16 -1.60 11.17
C GLU A 37 21.81 -0.87 11.26
N LEU A 38 21.47 -0.31 12.42
CA LEU A 38 20.27 0.50 12.59
C LEU A 38 20.29 1.75 11.71
N ASN A 39 21.42 2.47 11.68
CA ASN A 39 21.57 3.65 10.81
C ASN A 39 21.48 3.29 9.33
N ASN A 40 22.13 2.18 8.90
CA ASN A 40 22.01 1.69 7.54
C ASN A 40 20.56 1.34 7.19
N LEU A 41 19.86 0.62 8.07
CA LEU A 41 18.45 0.30 7.88
C LEU A 41 17.57 1.57 7.77
N HIS A 42 17.86 2.60 8.56
CA HIS A 42 17.15 3.88 8.45
C HIS A 42 17.40 4.56 7.10
N GLN A 43 18.65 4.56 6.62
CA GLN A 43 19.00 5.11 5.31
C GLN A 43 18.33 4.32 4.18
N ASP A 44 18.38 2.98 4.24
CA ASP A 44 17.76 2.11 3.25
C ASP A 44 16.24 2.31 3.19
N ARG A 45 15.59 2.43 4.35
CA ARG A 45 14.15 2.75 4.41
C ARG A 45 13.84 4.11 3.79
N LYS A 46 14.65 5.12 4.08
CA LYS A 46 14.46 6.47 3.53
C LYS A 46 14.64 6.49 2.01
N SER A 47 15.67 5.81 1.49
CA SER A 47 15.87 5.68 0.03
C SER A 47 14.74 4.91 -0.63
N PHE A 48 14.30 3.80 -0.04
CA PHE A 48 13.18 3.00 -0.54
C PHE A 48 11.87 3.80 -0.59
N GLU A 49 11.54 4.57 0.45
CA GLU A 49 10.34 5.42 0.42
C GLU A 49 10.44 6.55 -0.62
N ALA A 50 11.63 7.09 -0.84
CA ALA A 50 11.86 8.08 -1.89
C ALA A 50 11.67 7.47 -3.29
N GLU A 51 12.26 6.30 -3.56
CA GLU A 51 12.10 5.58 -4.84
C GLU A 51 10.64 5.19 -5.10
N LYS A 52 9.95 4.74 -4.06
CA LYS A 52 8.53 4.40 -4.12
C LYS A 52 7.67 5.62 -4.46
N ALA A 53 7.96 6.77 -3.84
CA ALA A 53 7.26 8.03 -4.13
C ALA A 53 7.52 8.50 -5.57
N GLU A 54 8.76 8.40 -6.05
CA GLU A 54 9.12 8.73 -7.43
C GLU A 54 8.41 7.81 -8.43
N THR A 55 8.44 6.50 -8.18
CA THR A 55 7.76 5.51 -9.02
C THR A 55 6.27 5.80 -9.12
N LYS A 56 5.63 6.14 -7.99
CA LYS A 56 4.22 6.52 -7.97
C LYS A 56 3.96 7.78 -8.79
N GLN A 57 4.80 8.81 -8.67
CA GLN A 57 4.68 10.02 -9.49
C GLN A 57 4.80 9.74 -10.98
N LEU A 58 5.72 8.86 -11.38
CA LEU A 58 5.88 8.45 -12.77
C LEU A 58 4.63 7.71 -13.29
N GLN A 59 4.07 6.81 -12.48
CA GLN A 59 2.81 6.12 -12.81
C GLN A 59 1.66 7.11 -12.98
N ASP A 60 1.51 8.06 -12.07
CA ASP A 60 0.46 9.07 -12.14
C ASP A 60 0.60 9.96 -13.39
N ARG A 61 1.82 10.39 -13.73
CA ARG A 61 2.11 11.13 -14.97
C ARG A 61 1.79 10.32 -16.22
N PHE A 62 2.15 9.04 -16.22
CA PHE A 62 1.86 8.14 -17.34
C PHE A 62 0.33 7.98 -17.53
N LYS A 63 -0.42 7.77 -16.46
CA LYS A 63 -1.89 7.73 -16.50
C LYS A 63 -2.51 9.02 -17.03
N GLN A 64 -2.02 10.18 -16.58
CA GLN A 64 -2.46 11.46 -17.08
C GLN A 64 -2.17 11.61 -18.58
N GLY A 65 -0.99 11.18 -19.03
CA GLY A 65 -0.63 11.18 -20.44
C GLY A 65 -1.56 10.29 -21.28
N LEU A 66 -1.86 9.08 -20.81
CA LEU A 66 -2.82 8.18 -21.48
C LEU A 66 -4.22 8.79 -21.55
N ALA A 67 -4.70 9.40 -20.45
CA ALA A 67 -6.00 10.05 -20.42
C ALA A 67 -6.09 11.25 -21.38
N GLN A 68 -5.00 12.01 -21.52
CA GLN A 68 -4.93 13.09 -22.53
C GLN A 68 -4.93 12.53 -23.95
N LEU A 69 -4.19 11.46 -24.19
CA LEU A 69 -4.14 10.80 -25.51
C LEU A 69 -5.50 10.23 -25.88
N ASP A 70 -6.21 9.57 -24.95
CA ASP A 70 -7.58 9.08 -25.21
C ASP A 70 -8.51 10.21 -25.62
N LYS A 71 -8.46 11.35 -24.93
CA LYS A 71 -9.24 12.55 -25.29
C LYS A 71 -8.89 13.10 -26.67
N GLN A 72 -7.61 13.12 -27.04
CA GLN A 72 -7.17 13.59 -28.36
C GLN A 72 -7.59 12.64 -29.49
N LEU A 73 -7.65 11.33 -29.21
CA LEU A 73 -8.08 10.31 -30.15
C LEU A 73 -9.61 10.16 -30.23
N GLN A 74 -10.32 10.80 -29.28
CA GLN A 74 -11.78 10.81 -29.29
C GLN A 74 -12.28 11.64 -30.45
N VAL A 75 -12.84 10.97 -31.46
CA VAL A 75 -13.46 11.58 -32.62
C VAL A 75 -14.85 10.96 -32.75
N ASP A 76 -15.86 11.81 -32.96
CA ASP A 76 -17.21 11.33 -33.20
C ASP A 76 -17.25 10.50 -34.48
N GLU A 77 -18.14 9.52 -34.50
CA GLU A 77 -18.32 8.70 -35.69
C GLU A 77 -18.90 9.55 -36.80
N PRO A 78 -18.22 9.64 -37.98
CA PRO A 78 -18.72 10.38 -39.11
C PRO A 78 -20.03 9.82 -39.65
N ASN A 79 -20.86 10.68 -40.24
CA ASN A 79 -22.03 10.20 -40.98
C ASN A 79 -21.59 9.58 -42.29
N TRP A 80 -21.37 8.28 -42.30
CA TRP A 80 -20.86 7.51 -43.45
C TRP A 80 -21.78 7.60 -44.70
N ASP A 81 -23.11 7.67 -44.49
CA ASP A 81 -24.07 7.75 -45.59
C ASP A 81 -24.04 9.12 -46.29
N GLU A 82 -23.83 10.17 -45.56
CA GLU A 82 -23.67 11.52 -46.09
C GLU A 82 -22.33 11.68 -46.82
N LEU A 83 -21.26 11.17 -46.24
CA LEU A 83 -19.92 11.21 -46.83
C LEU A 83 -19.87 10.46 -48.16
N ARG A 84 -20.51 9.28 -48.26
CA ARG A 84 -20.61 8.52 -49.51
C ARG A 84 -21.36 9.27 -50.64
N LYS A 85 -22.32 10.12 -50.28
CA LYS A 85 -23.13 10.87 -51.27
C LYS A 85 -22.44 12.15 -51.69
N THR A 86 -21.62 12.76 -50.81
CA THR A 86 -21.09 14.09 -50.98
C THR A 86 -19.61 14.15 -51.37
N ARG A 87 -18.87 13.06 -51.18
CA ARG A 87 -17.41 12.98 -51.40
C ARG A 87 -17.03 12.03 -52.51
N SER A 88 -15.89 12.26 -53.13
CA SER A 88 -15.29 11.29 -54.03
C SER A 88 -14.89 10.01 -53.29
N GLN A 89 -14.75 8.87 -54.03
CA GLN A 89 -14.35 7.60 -53.48
C GLN A 89 -12.98 7.70 -52.79
N GLU A 90 -12.05 8.50 -53.32
CA GLU A 90 -10.70 8.67 -52.76
C GLU A 90 -10.77 9.43 -51.44
N GLU A 91 -11.53 10.53 -51.36
CA GLU A 91 -11.76 11.33 -50.16
C GLU A 91 -12.46 10.49 -49.07
N PHE A 92 -13.47 9.72 -49.43
CA PHE A 92 -14.17 8.83 -48.51
C PHE A 92 -13.20 7.81 -47.89
N ASN A 93 -12.40 7.13 -48.74
CA ASN A 93 -11.45 6.16 -48.29
C ASN A 93 -10.38 6.78 -47.36
N ALA A 94 -9.90 7.99 -47.65
CA ALA A 94 -8.95 8.70 -46.81
C ALA A 94 -9.56 9.00 -45.41
N ILE A 95 -10.78 9.53 -45.36
CA ILE A 95 -11.49 9.83 -44.10
C ILE A 95 -11.75 8.55 -43.30
N TYR A 96 -12.20 7.49 -43.96
CA TYR A 96 -12.46 6.20 -43.32
C TYR A 96 -11.17 5.60 -42.72
N THR A 97 -10.08 5.65 -43.48
CA THR A 97 -8.79 5.12 -43.03
C THR A 97 -8.26 5.91 -41.84
N ASP A 98 -8.29 7.24 -41.88
CA ASP A 98 -7.86 8.08 -40.75
C ASP A 98 -8.70 7.81 -39.49
N TRP A 99 -10.02 7.74 -39.64
CA TRP A 99 -10.92 7.42 -38.52
C TRP A 99 -10.65 6.01 -37.97
N SER A 100 -10.49 5.03 -38.83
CA SER A 100 -10.20 3.63 -38.40
C SER A 100 -8.88 3.54 -37.64
N ILE A 101 -7.82 4.20 -38.13
CA ILE A 101 -6.53 4.25 -37.45
C ILE A 101 -6.65 4.87 -36.05
N ARG A 102 -7.38 5.99 -35.95
CA ARG A 102 -7.61 6.67 -34.63
C ARG A 102 -8.39 5.78 -33.68
N GLN A 103 -9.42 5.06 -34.15
CA GLN A 103 -10.18 4.14 -33.33
C GLN A 103 -9.32 2.98 -32.84
N ASP A 104 -8.46 2.43 -33.69
CA ASP A 104 -7.55 1.35 -33.28
C ASP A 104 -6.49 1.82 -32.28
N GLN A 105 -5.98 3.04 -32.45
CA GLN A 105 -5.06 3.65 -31.47
C GLN A 105 -5.78 3.87 -30.13
N ARG A 106 -7.02 4.41 -30.18
CA ARG A 106 -7.83 4.63 -28.98
C ARG A 106 -8.11 3.34 -28.23
N LYS A 107 -8.47 2.25 -28.94
CA LYS A 107 -8.66 0.93 -28.31
C LYS A 107 -7.41 0.44 -27.59
N LYS A 108 -6.22 0.65 -28.17
CA LYS A 108 -4.94 0.28 -27.50
C LYS A 108 -4.69 1.11 -26.24
N VAL A 109 -4.94 2.42 -26.32
CA VAL A 109 -4.79 3.33 -25.15
C VAL A 109 -5.77 2.93 -24.05
N GLN A 110 -7.03 2.63 -24.41
CA GLN A 110 -8.03 2.22 -23.44
C GLN A 110 -7.67 0.88 -22.77
N ALA A 111 -7.20 -0.10 -23.55
CA ALA A 111 -6.73 -1.38 -23.01
C ALA A 111 -5.57 -1.20 -22.02
N GLU A 112 -4.65 -0.27 -22.27
CA GLU A 112 -3.56 0.03 -21.34
C GLU A 112 -4.07 0.69 -20.05
N ILE A 113 -5.01 1.64 -20.15
CA ILE A 113 -5.66 2.25 -18.99
C ILE A 113 -6.37 1.19 -18.15
N ASP A 114 -7.13 0.29 -18.78
CA ASP A 114 -7.86 -0.78 -18.11
C ASP A 114 -6.90 -1.75 -17.39
N GLN A 115 -5.77 -2.08 -18.03
CA GLN A 115 -4.74 -2.94 -17.45
C GLN A 115 -4.09 -2.31 -16.20
N ILE A 116 -3.76 -1.02 -16.27
CA ILE A 116 -3.19 -0.28 -15.14
C ILE A 116 -4.21 -0.22 -13.99
N THR A 117 -5.46 0.13 -14.29
CA THR A 117 -6.54 0.21 -13.31
C THR A 117 -6.77 -1.14 -12.61
N LYS A 118 -6.75 -2.23 -13.38
CA LYS A 118 -6.88 -3.58 -12.84
C LYS A 118 -5.75 -3.92 -11.87
N ARG A 119 -4.50 -3.64 -12.24
CA ARG A 119 -3.34 -3.87 -11.36
C ARG A 119 -3.43 -3.06 -10.07
N GLU A 120 -3.80 -1.77 -10.15
CA GLU A 120 -3.97 -0.92 -8.97
C GLU A 120 -5.06 -1.45 -8.04
N ASN A 121 -6.18 -1.92 -8.58
CA ASN A 121 -7.24 -2.51 -7.79
C ASN A 121 -6.78 -3.81 -7.11
N GLU A 122 -6.06 -4.68 -7.82
CA GLU A 122 -5.47 -5.90 -7.25
C GLU A 122 -4.49 -5.57 -6.10
N GLU A 123 -3.60 -4.60 -6.30
CA GLU A 123 -2.68 -4.14 -5.25
C GLU A 123 -3.40 -3.55 -4.05
N ASN A 124 -4.46 -2.76 -4.26
CA ASN A 124 -5.25 -2.18 -3.19
C ASN A 124 -5.97 -3.27 -2.38
N VAL A 125 -6.52 -4.30 -3.04
CA VAL A 125 -7.13 -5.46 -2.36
C VAL A 125 -6.09 -6.20 -1.51
N ILE A 126 -4.88 -6.44 -2.04
CA ILE A 126 -3.80 -7.10 -1.29
C ILE A 126 -3.43 -6.27 -0.06
N LYS A 127 -3.23 -4.96 -0.22
CA LYS A 127 -2.89 -4.04 0.89
C LYS A 127 -3.99 -4.00 1.94
N PHE A 128 -5.25 -3.95 1.50
CA PHE A 128 -6.40 -3.97 2.40
C PHE A 128 -6.46 -5.27 3.20
N ASN A 129 -6.33 -6.42 2.53
CA ASN A 129 -6.34 -7.72 3.21
C ASN A 129 -5.18 -7.87 4.20
N GLN A 130 -3.99 -7.37 3.85
CA GLN A 130 -2.85 -7.37 4.77
C GLN A 130 -3.09 -6.47 5.97
N HIS A 131 -3.66 -5.29 5.76
CA HIS A 131 -4.05 -4.39 6.85
C HIS A 131 -5.07 -5.06 7.77
N MET A 132 -6.14 -5.63 7.22
CA MET A 132 -7.17 -6.34 8.00
C MET A 132 -6.59 -7.49 8.82
N LYS A 133 -5.66 -8.26 8.24
CA LYS A 133 -4.98 -9.32 8.98
C LYS A 133 -4.16 -8.77 10.15
N ASN A 134 -3.39 -7.72 9.92
CA ASN A 134 -2.59 -7.10 10.98
C ASN A 134 -3.49 -6.54 12.10
N GLU A 135 -4.61 -5.89 11.74
CA GLU A 135 -5.58 -5.38 12.72
C GLU A 135 -6.23 -6.50 13.53
N TYR A 136 -6.57 -7.61 12.85
CA TYR A 136 -7.09 -8.80 13.55
C TYR A 136 -6.07 -9.40 14.52
N ASP A 137 -4.81 -9.54 14.10
CA ASP A 137 -3.74 -10.04 14.97
C ASP A 137 -3.49 -9.11 16.17
N ASN A 138 -3.52 -7.79 15.96
CA ASN A 138 -3.41 -6.79 17.02
C ASN A 138 -4.58 -6.85 18.01
N MET A 139 -5.79 -7.04 17.50
CA MET A 139 -6.99 -7.21 18.31
C MET A 139 -6.88 -8.46 19.20
N LEU A 140 -6.44 -9.60 18.65
CA LEU A 140 -6.24 -10.84 19.43
C LEU A 140 -5.13 -10.75 20.47
N GLN A 141 -4.16 -9.83 20.29
CA GLN A 141 -3.17 -9.57 21.33
C GLN A 141 -3.76 -8.78 22.50
N LYS A 142 -4.71 -7.87 22.22
CA LYS A 142 -5.37 -7.04 23.25
C LYS A 142 -6.52 -7.74 23.93
N ILE A 143 -7.23 -8.59 23.20
CA ILE A 143 -8.39 -9.36 23.68
C ILE A 143 -8.13 -10.85 23.39
N PRO A 144 -7.28 -11.53 24.19
CA PRO A 144 -6.90 -12.93 23.95
C PRO A 144 -8.07 -13.89 23.98
N GLU A 145 -9.17 -13.54 24.68
CA GLU A 145 -10.37 -14.33 24.80
C GLU A 145 -11.08 -14.49 23.44
N TRP A 146 -10.87 -13.55 22.53
CA TRP A 146 -11.44 -13.56 21.17
C TRP A 146 -10.78 -14.57 20.23
N LYS A 147 -9.77 -15.29 20.69
CA LYS A 147 -9.29 -16.52 20.04
C LYS A 147 -10.37 -17.61 20.02
N SER A 148 -11.31 -17.56 20.99
CA SER A 148 -12.51 -18.38 20.96
C SER A 148 -13.57 -17.72 20.09
N GLU A 149 -13.85 -18.30 18.93
CA GLU A 149 -14.84 -17.79 17.99
C GLU A 149 -16.22 -17.59 18.62
N LYS A 150 -16.60 -18.46 19.56
CA LYS A 150 -17.87 -18.35 20.29
C LYS A 150 -17.91 -17.12 21.19
N VAL A 151 -16.84 -16.83 21.91
CA VAL A 151 -16.74 -15.65 22.79
C VAL A 151 -16.76 -14.39 21.93
N MET A 152 -15.89 -14.35 20.92
CA MET A 152 -15.81 -13.22 20.00
C MET A 152 -17.17 -12.89 19.35
N ASN A 153 -17.90 -13.90 18.86
CA ASN A 153 -19.19 -13.66 18.21
C ASN A 153 -20.29 -13.15 19.17
N ASN A 154 -20.25 -13.55 20.43
CA ASN A 154 -21.19 -13.08 21.43
C ASN A 154 -20.89 -11.63 21.85
N GLU A 155 -19.65 -11.35 22.24
CA GLU A 155 -19.24 -10.03 22.68
C GLU A 155 -19.30 -9.00 21.54
N ARG A 156 -18.96 -9.40 20.32
CA ARG A 156 -19.12 -8.55 19.15
C ARG A 156 -20.56 -8.09 18.92
N LYS A 157 -21.54 -8.97 19.15
CA LYS A 157 -22.96 -8.58 19.05
C LYS A 157 -23.33 -7.53 20.11
N GLU A 158 -22.87 -7.72 21.35
CA GLU A 158 -23.11 -6.77 22.44
C GLU A 158 -22.47 -5.41 22.17
N VAL A 159 -21.21 -5.41 21.66
CA VAL A 159 -20.50 -4.19 21.28
C VAL A 159 -21.24 -3.45 20.15
N ILE A 160 -21.67 -4.17 19.10
CA ILE A 160 -22.41 -3.59 17.99
C ILE A 160 -23.76 -3.00 18.48
N GLU A 161 -24.46 -3.71 19.33
CA GLU A 161 -25.73 -3.23 19.90
C GLU A 161 -25.54 -1.98 20.76
N TYR A 162 -24.50 -1.97 21.59
CA TYR A 162 -24.12 -0.80 22.38
C TYR A 162 -23.73 0.39 21.49
N ALA A 163 -22.92 0.17 20.47
CA ALA A 163 -22.49 1.20 19.52
C ALA A 163 -23.69 1.85 18.81
N LYS A 164 -24.70 1.06 18.45
CA LYS A 164 -25.93 1.56 17.83
C LYS A 164 -26.87 2.26 18.80
N SER A 165 -27.12 1.63 19.94
CA SER A 165 -28.18 2.11 20.87
C SER A 165 -27.71 3.25 21.76
N VAL A 166 -26.44 3.28 22.18
CA VAL A 166 -25.92 4.24 23.15
C VAL A 166 -25.07 5.32 22.47
N ILE A 167 -24.20 4.93 21.54
CA ILE A 167 -23.30 5.88 20.87
C ILE A 167 -23.96 6.49 19.62
N GLY A 168 -24.89 5.75 18.97
CA GLY A 168 -25.64 6.21 17.81
C GLY A 168 -24.94 5.95 16.46
N TYR A 169 -23.99 4.99 16.41
CA TYR A 169 -23.35 4.61 15.17
C TYR A 169 -24.34 3.94 14.21
N THR A 170 -24.17 4.25 12.93
CA THR A 170 -24.91 3.62 11.83
C THR A 170 -24.27 2.28 11.44
N ASP A 171 -25.03 1.44 10.73
CA ASP A 171 -24.50 0.17 10.20
C ASP A 171 -23.28 0.38 9.27
N ASP A 172 -23.30 1.44 8.48
CA ASP A 172 -22.22 1.78 7.56
C ASP A 172 -20.94 2.22 8.31
N GLU A 173 -21.07 3.00 9.38
CA GLU A 173 -19.93 3.41 10.21
C GLU A 173 -19.30 2.21 10.92
N ILE A 174 -20.14 1.30 11.45
CA ILE A 174 -19.66 0.06 12.08
C ILE A 174 -18.99 -0.87 11.06
N ALA A 175 -19.57 -1.01 9.86
CA ALA A 175 -19.00 -1.84 8.80
C ALA A 175 -17.65 -1.31 8.28
N ASN A 176 -17.43 0.00 8.36
CA ASN A 176 -16.19 0.66 7.95
C ASN A 176 -15.16 0.81 9.09
N ALA A 177 -15.48 0.37 10.30
CA ALA A 177 -14.53 0.35 11.42
C ALA A 177 -13.53 -0.80 11.24
N VAL A 178 -12.41 -0.51 10.57
CA VAL A 178 -11.36 -1.50 10.23
C VAL A 178 -10.14 -1.44 11.15
N ASP A 179 -10.12 -0.50 12.09
CA ASP A 179 -9.03 -0.32 13.06
C ASP A 179 -9.38 -1.04 14.37
N HIS A 180 -8.46 -1.87 14.88
CA HIS A 180 -8.62 -2.58 16.16
C HIS A 180 -8.85 -1.66 17.37
N ARG A 181 -8.58 -0.35 17.24
CA ARG A 181 -8.84 0.66 18.28
C ARG A 181 -10.29 1.18 18.28
N ALA A 182 -11.05 0.84 17.24
CA ALA A 182 -12.46 1.24 17.13
C ALA A 182 -13.42 0.25 17.84
N ILE A 183 -12.89 -0.86 18.35
CA ILE A 183 -13.61 -1.89 19.12
C ILE A 183 -13.24 -1.74 20.60
#